data_7ca827e7bbab648c81e2bb7055cf322a
#
_entry.id   7ca827e7bbab648c81e2bb7055cf322a
#
_cell.length_a   1.000
_cell.length_b   1.000
_cell.length_c   1.000
_cell.angle_alpha   90.00
_cell.angle_beta   90.00
_cell.angle_gamma   90.00
#
_symmetry.space_group_name_H-M   'P 1'
#
loop_
_entity.id
_entity.type
_entity.pdbx_description
1 polymer ?
#
loop_
_entity_poly.entity_id
_entity_poly.type
_entity_poly.pdbx_seq_one_letter_code
_entity_poly.pdbx_strand_id
1 'polypeptide(L)'
;RDRLRSRGLGDVYKRQVVLLVGNVLQIGTYAAPMLASFLLIPVLEDYGKKYALLLYAVVSLLSLFLVPDKELVLFYVLVLGYYPVLRVRLNNIRRGVLRWMAKFGCFNAAVVVMYALLIVVLAPPELVQEFAAEGTPMLLALLALGNLSFWLCDRALTAITPLYRQRIAPRLKKKF
;
A
#
# COMPACT_ATOMS: atom_id res chain seq x y z
N ARG A 1 -25.72 32.30 -30.81
CA ARG A 1 -25.35 30.85 -30.92
C ARG A 1 -24.01 30.53 -30.21
N ASP A 2 -23.07 31.46 -30.03
CA ASP A 2 -21.74 31.20 -29.43
C ASP A 2 -21.73 31.09 -27.90
N ARG A 3 -22.71 31.68 -27.20
CA ARG A 3 -22.77 31.60 -25.71
C ARG A 3 -23.17 30.22 -25.17
N LEU A 4 -23.86 29.38 -25.96
CA LEU A 4 -24.20 28.02 -25.57
C LEU A 4 -23.05 27.03 -25.73
N ARG A 5 -22.14 27.29 -26.69
CA ARG A 5 -20.96 26.45 -26.93
C ARG A 5 -19.88 26.63 -25.86
N SER A 6 -19.73 27.86 -25.32
CA SER A 6 -18.77 28.14 -24.26
C SER A 6 -19.18 27.59 -22.90
N ARG A 7 -20.49 27.49 -22.61
CA ARG A 7 -21.00 26.87 -21.36
C ARG A 7 -20.77 25.35 -21.35
N GLY A 8 -21.01 24.67 -22.49
CA GLY A 8 -20.80 23.21 -22.58
C GLY A 8 -19.33 22.79 -22.40
N LEU A 9 -18.39 23.56 -22.97
CA LEU A 9 -16.95 23.30 -22.80
C LEU A 9 -16.50 23.51 -21.34
N GLY A 10 -17.01 24.54 -20.66
CA GLY A 10 -16.72 24.79 -19.25
C GLY A 10 -17.21 23.69 -18.31
N ASP A 11 -18.40 23.10 -18.61
CA ASP A 11 -18.97 22.03 -17.80
C ASP A 11 -18.25 20.69 -18.04
N VAL A 12 -17.81 20.40 -19.25
CA VAL A 12 -16.98 19.23 -19.56
C VAL A 12 -15.63 19.34 -18.87
N TYR A 13 -14.99 20.50 -18.90
CA TYR A 13 -13.72 20.74 -18.23
C TYR A 13 -13.83 20.60 -16.70
N LYS A 14 -14.88 21.16 -16.09
CA LYS A 14 -15.14 21.01 -14.65
C LYS A 14 -15.32 19.54 -14.24
N ARG A 15 -16.12 18.78 -15.00
CA ARG A 15 -16.30 17.34 -14.75
C ARG A 15 -14.98 16.58 -14.86
N GLN A 16 -14.17 16.90 -15.85
CA GLN A 16 -12.87 16.25 -16.07
C GLN A 16 -11.87 16.58 -14.94
N VAL A 17 -11.85 17.83 -14.45
CA VAL A 17 -11.07 18.22 -13.29
C VAL A 17 -11.54 17.51 -12.03
N VAL A 18 -12.84 17.42 -11.78
CA VAL A 18 -13.41 16.70 -10.63
C VAL A 18 -13.06 15.21 -10.67
N LEU A 19 -13.14 14.57 -11.85
CA LEU A 19 -12.74 13.17 -12.02
C LEU A 19 -11.23 12.97 -11.80
N LEU A 20 -10.41 13.90 -12.30
CA LEU A 20 -8.95 13.87 -12.10
C LEU A 20 -8.57 14.03 -10.62
N VAL A 21 -9.20 14.98 -9.94
CA VAL A 21 -9.03 15.18 -8.48
C VAL A 21 -9.51 13.96 -7.69
N GLY A 22 -10.66 13.38 -8.08
CA GLY A 22 -11.17 12.15 -7.47
C GLY A 22 -10.20 10.98 -7.62
N ASN A 23 -9.64 10.77 -8.81
CA ASN A 23 -8.64 9.73 -9.06
C ASN A 23 -7.34 9.98 -8.28
N VAL A 24 -6.87 11.24 -8.20
CA VAL A 24 -5.68 11.59 -7.40
C VAL A 24 -5.92 11.34 -5.90
N LEU A 25 -7.13 11.63 -5.40
CA LEU A 25 -7.51 11.32 -4.02
C LEU A 25 -7.55 9.80 -3.78
N GLN A 26 -8.07 9.00 -4.70
CA GLN A 26 -8.05 7.54 -4.61
C GLN A 26 -6.63 6.98 -4.62
N ILE A 27 -5.74 7.48 -5.48
CA ILE A 27 -4.31 7.10 -5.46
C ILE A 27 -3.68 7.48 -4.12
N GLY A 28 -4.02 8.66 -3.57
CA GLY A 28 -3.60 9.09 -2.24
C GLY A 28 -4.06 8.17 -1.12
N THR A 29 -5.23 7.58 -1.25
CA THR A 29 -5.80 6.64 -0.28
C THR A 29 -4.92 5.38 -0.15
N TYR A 30 -4.50 4.78 -1.25
CA TYR A 30 -3.58 3.63 -1.22
C TYR A 30 -2.13 4.00 -0.86
N ALA A 31 -1.72 5.25 -1.05
CA ALA A 31 -0.41 5.74 -0.60
C ALA A 31 -0.32 5.83 0.93
N ALA A 32 -1.43 6.04 1.63
CA ALA A 32 -1.43 6.16 3.10
C ALA A 32 -0.92 4.89 3.81
N PRO A 33 -1.35 3.65 3.49
CA PRO A 33 -0.78 2.43 4.04
C PRO A 33 0.71 2.25 3.71
N MET A 34 1.16 2.68 2.53
CA MET A 34 2.57 2.64 2.16
C MET A 34 3.40 3.60 3.04
N LEU A 35 2.92 4.82 3.23
CA LEU A 35 3.60 5.80 4.09
C LEU A 35 3.62 5.33 5.56
N ALA A 36 2.51 4.78 6.06
CA ALA A 36 2.46 4.19 7.40
C ALA A 36 3.48 3.05 7.55
N SER A 37 3.65 2.20 6.54
CA SER A 37 4.68 1.16 6.50
C SER A 37 6.10 1.76 6.56
N PHE A 38 6.36 2.88 5.88
CA PHE A 38 7.67 3.55 5.91
C PHE A 38 8.00 4.14 7.27
N LEU A 39 7.01 4.59 8.04
CA LEU A 39 7.21 5.09 9.39
C LEU A 39 7.71 4.01 10.38
N LEU A 40 7.57 2.72 10.04
CA LEU A 40 8.18 1.66 10.84
C LEU A 40 9.71 1.56 10.69
N ILE A 41 10.29 2.13 9.61
CA ILE A 41 11.74 2.06 9.37
C ILE A 41 12.55 2.68 10.52
N PRO A 42 12.27 3.89 11.01
CA PRO A 42 12.97 4.46 12.15
C PRO A 42 12.94 3.56 13.38
N VAL A 43 11.76 3.04 13.70
CA VAL A 43 11.58 2.17 14.87
C VAL A 43 12.33 0.83 14.69
N LEU A 44 12.29 0.29 13.48
CA LEU A 44 13.01 -0.95 13.14
C LEU A 44 14.53 -0.79 13.24
N GLU A 45 15.07 0.36 12.84
CA GLU A 45 16.50 0.65 12.83
C GLU A 45 17.03 1.04 14.21
N ASP A 46 16.28 1.82 14.99
CA ASP A 46 16.73 2.34 16.29
C ASP A 46 16.40 1.38 17.45
N TYR A 47 15.23 0.73 17.43
CA TYR A 47 14.74 -0.11 18.53
C TYR A 47 14.65 -1.59 18.18
N GLY A 48 14.76 -1.94 16.89
CA GLY A 48 14.77 -3.32 16.42
C GLY A 48 13.40 -3.91 16.16
N LYS A 49 13.42 -5.21 15.73
CA LYS A 49 12.24 -5.90 15.17
C LYS A 49 11.08 -6.05 16.16
N LYS A 50 11.36 -6.24 17.45
CA LYS A 50 10.31 -6.44 18.46
C LYS A 50 9.43 -5.20 18.61
N TYR A 51 10.05 -4.04 18.73
CA TYR A 51 9.33 -2.76 18.87
C TYR A 51 8.63 -2.34 17.58
N ALA A 52 9.24 -2.60 16.42
CA ALA A 52 8.58 -2.38 15.13
C ALA A 52 7.32 -3.24 14.96
N LEU A 53 7.36 -4.52 15.35
CA LEU A 53 6.19 -5.40 15.33
C LEU A 53 5.12 -4.98 16.33
N LEU A 54 5.50 -4.52 17.52
CA LEU A 54 4.57 -4.03 18.51
C LEU A 54 3.86 -2.76 18.01
N LEU A 55 4.62 -1.82 17.45
CA LEU A 55 4.03 -0.61 16.84
C LEU A 55 3.08 -0.97 15.69
N TYR A 56 3.51 -1.90 14.82
CA TYR A 56 2.64 -2.41 13.76
C TYR A 56 1.33 -2.99 14.32
N ALA A 57 1.40 -3.82 15.36
CA ALA A 57 0.21 -4.43 15.96
C ALA A 57 -0.74 -3.37 16.55
N VAL A 58 -0.20 -2.37 17.26
CA VAL A 58 -0.99 -1.27 17.82
C VAL A 58 -1.66 -0.45 16.71
N VAL A 59 -0.91 -0.05 15.69
CA VAL A 59 -1.46 0.72 14.56
C VAL A 59 -2.51 -0.08 13.80
N SER A 60 -2.27 -1.38 13.58
CA SER A 60 -3.24 -2.29 12.93
C SER A 60 -4.53 -2.38 13.72
N LEU A 61 -4.46 -2.56 15.04
CA LEU A 61 -5.62 -2.64 15.91
C LEU A 61 -6.41 -1.33 15.89
N LEU A 62 -5.73 -0.19 16.05
CA LEU A 62 -6.36 1.12 15.97
C LEU A 62 -7.02 1.37 14.63
N SER A 63 -6.37 1.00 13.53
CA SER A 63 -6.92 1.16 12.18
C SER A 63 -8.20 0.36 11.97
N LEU A 64 -8.30 -0.85 12.55
CA LEU A 64 -9.51 -1.67 12.47
C LEU A 64 -10.74 -0.99 13.09
N PHE A 65 -10.53 -0.20 14.14
CA PHE A 65 -11.62 0.51 14.83
C PHE A 65 -11.89 1.90 14.25
N LEU A 66 -10.85 2.65 13.89
CA LEU A 66 -10.97 4.07 13.51
C LEU A 66 -11.23 4.28 12.02
N VAL A 67 -10.71 3.41 11.16
CA VAL A 67 -10.81 3.61 9.71
C VAL A 67 -12.06 2.91 9.17
N PRO A 68 -12.98 3.64 8.52
CA PRO A 68 -14.21 3.06 7.98
C PRO A 68 -13.96 2.13 6.78
N ASP A 69 -12.97 2.44 5.95
CA ASP A 69 -12.58 1.65 4.79
C ASP A 69 -11.82 0.39 5.21
N LYS A 70 -12.54 -0.75 5.23
CA LYS A 70 -11.99 -2.03 5.69
C LYS A 70 -11.03 -2.66 4.69
N GLU A 71 -11.20 -2.39 3.40
CA GLU A 71 -10.25 -2.85 2.37
C GLU A 71 -8.88 -2.24 2.60
N LEU A 72 -8.83 -0.93 2.81
CA LEU A 72 -7.60 -0.19 3.07
C LEU A 72 -6.90 -0.67 4.33
N VAL A 73 -7.67 -0.90 5.40
CA VAL A 73 -7.14 -1.42 6.66
C VAL A 73 -6.55 -2.82 6.48
N LEU A 74 -7.28 -3.73 5.83
CA LEU A 74 -6.80 -5.08 5.57
C LEU A 74 -5.57 -5.09 4.66
N PHE A 75 -5.51 -4.19 3.68
CA PHE A 75 -4.32 -4.01 2.85
C PHE A 75 -3.10 -3.58 3.67
N TYR A 76 -3.26 -2.65 4.62
CA TYR A 76 -2.20 -2.31 5.55
C TYR A 76 -1.83 -3.50 6.45
N VAL A 77 -2.80 -4.10 7.10
CA VAL A 77 -2.59 -5.18 8.09
C VAL A 77 -1.96 -6.42 7.45
N LEU A 78 -2.50 -6.88 6.33
CA LEU A 78 -2.09 -8.17 5.74
C LEU A 78 -0.97 -8.06 4.71
N VAL A 79 -0.79 -6.90 4.08
CA VAL A 79 0.13 -6.77 2.94
C VAL A 79 1.33 -5.89 3.28
N LEU A 80 1.11 -4.64 3.69
CA LEU A 80 2.18 -3.65 3.77
C LEU A 80 2.74 -3.44 5.17
N GLY A 81 1.93 -3.52 6.22
CA GLY A 81 2.31 -3.06 7.56
C GLY A 81 3.50 -3.82 8.16
N TYR A 82 3.53 -5.13 8.06
CA TYR A 82 4.65 -5.95 8.57
C TYR A 82 5.80 -6.11 7.57
N TYR A 83 5.61 -5.69 6.32
CA TYR A 83 6.58 -5.94 5.25
C TYR A 83 7.98 -5.39 5.53
N PRO A 84 8.19 -4.18 6.11
CA PRO A 84 9.53 -3.70 6.44
C PRO A 84 10.31 -4.66 7.35
N VAL A 85 9.64 -5.30 8.31
CA VAL A 85 10.26 -6.28 9.22
C VAL A 85 10.53 -7.60 8.50
N LEU A 86 9.58 -8.09 7.72
CA LEU A 86 9.72 -9.31 6.91
C LEU A 86 10.84 -9.18 5.89
N ARG A 87 10.94 -8.02 5.24
CA ARG A 87 11.97 -7.70 4.24
C ARG A 87 13.38 -7.90 4.76
N VAL A 88 13.66 -7.58 6.03
CA VAL A 88 14.98 -7.82 6.65
C VAL A 88 15.33 -9.30 6.65
N ARG A 89 14.36 -10.18 6.86
CA ARG A 89 14.58 -11.65 6.80
C ARG A 89 14.75 -12.11 5.36
N LEU A 90 13.90 -11.64 4.45
CA LEU A 90 13.95 -12.02 3.04
C LEU A 90 15.25 -11.56 2.35
N ASN A 91 15.78 -10.41 2.73
CA ASN A 91 17.03 -9.90 2.17
C ASN A 91 18.27 -10.75 2.57
N ASN A 92 18.17 -11.58 3.62
CA ASN A 92 19.23 -12.50 4.02
C ASN A 92 19.34 -13.74 3.10
N ILE A 93 18.39 -13.93 2.19
CA ILE A 93 18.44 -15.01 1.19
C ILE A 93 19.59 -14.72 0.20
N ARG A 94 20.57 -15.60 0.15
CA ARG A 94 21.81 -15.44 -0.64
C ARG A 94 21.54 -15.38 -2.16
N ARG A 95 20.60 -16.23 -2.65
CA ARG A 95 20.28 -16.32 -4.08
C ARG A 95 19.33 -15.20 -4.48
N GLY A 96 19.73 -14.30 -5.38
CA GLY A 96 18.94 -13.15 -5.82
C GLY A 96 17.56 -13.53 -6.38
N VAL A 97 17.51 -14.56 -7.23
CA VAL A 97 16.26 -15.05 -7.83
C VAL A 97 15.30 -15.58 -6.76
N LEU A 98 15.80 -16.42 -5.84
CA LEU A 98 14.97 -16.98 -4.76
C LEU A 98 14.45 -15.89 -3.82
N ARG A 99 15.26 -14.86 -3.56
CA ARG A 99 14.83 -13.70 -2.78
C ARG A 99 13.68 -12.95 -3.43
N TRP A 100 13.73 -12.72 -4.74
CA TRP A 100 12.64 -12.05 -5.46
C TRP A 100 11.39 -12.93 -5.52
N MET A 101 11.54 -14.22 -5.80
CA MET A 101 10.42 -15.17 -5.76
C MET A 101 9.74 -15.19 -4.38
N ALA A 102 10.52 -15.21 -3.30
CA ALA A 102 9.97 -15.17 -1.95
C ALA A 102 9.23 -13.86 -1.66
N LYS A 103 9.76 -12.71 -2.09
CA LYS A 103 9.09 -11.41 -1.92
C LYS A 103 7.76 -11.34 -2.65
N PHE A 104 7.76 -11.67 -3.95
CA PHE A 104 6.53 -11.68 -4.75
C PHE A 104 5.55 -12.76 -4.30
N GLY A 105 6.05 -13.94 -3.92
CA GLY A 105 5.23 -15.01 -3.38
C GLY A 105 4.52 -14.60 -2.08
N CYS A 106 5.24 -13.99 -1.14
CA CYS A 106 4.63 -13.48 0.10
C CYS A 106 3.61 -12.37 -0.18
N PHE A 107 3.91 -11.45 -1.11
CA PHE A 107 2.98 -10.39 -1.49
C PHE A 107 1.69 -10.95 -2.10
N ASN A 108 1.80 -11.80 -3.11
CA ASN A 108 0.63 -12.37 -3.78
C ASN A 108 -0.19 -13.26 -2.83
N ALA A 109 0.46 -14.05 -1.97
CA ALA A 109 -0.23 -14.83 -0.95
C ALA A 109 -0.99 -13.93 0.02
N ALA A 110 -0.39 -12.83 0.48
CA ALA A 110 -1.03 -11.86 1.36
C ALA A 110 -2.25 -11.20 0.70
N VAL A 111 -2.14 -10.83 -0.59
CA VAL A 111 -3.25 -10.26 -1.37
C VAL A 111 -4.39 -11.27 -1.51
N VAL A 112 -4.11 -12.53 -1.84
CA VAL A 112 -5.12 -13.59 -1.92
C VAL A 112 -5.83 -13.79 -0.58
N VAL A 113 -5.08 -13.85 0.53
CA VAL A 113 -5.66 -13.97 1.88
C VAL A 113 -6.50 -12.75 2.23
N MET A 114 -6.07 -11.55 1.86
CA MET A 114 -6.81 -10.30 2.09
C MET A 114 -8.16 -10.33 1.39
N TYR A 115 -8.20 -10.63 0.09
CA TYR A 115 -9.46 -10.69 -0.66
C TYR A 115 -10.34 -11.85 -0.21
N ALA A 116 -9.77 -13.01 0.13
CA ALA A 116 -10.53 -14.11 0.70
C ALA A 116 -11.22 -13.70 2.02
N LEU A 117 -10.51 -12.98 2.90
CA LEU A 117 -11.09 -12.45 4.14
C LEU A 117 -12.16 -11.39 3.88
N LEU A 118 -11.92 -10.48 2.92
CA LEU A 118 -12.92 -9.49 2.53
C LEU A 118 -14.23 -10.15 2.08
N ILE A 119 -14.13 -11.15 1.21
CA ILE A 119 -15.30 -11.85 0.68
C ILE A 119 -16.00 -12.68 1.77
N VAL A 120 -15.24 -13.41 2.60
CA VAL A 120 -15.84 -14.34 3.60
C VAL A 120 -16.39 -13.59 4.81
N VAL A 121 -15.71 -12.54 5.29
CA VAL A 121 -16.05 -11.86 6.54
C VAL A 121 -16.97 -10.66 6.33
N LEU A 122 -16.69 -9.85 5.32
CA LEU A 122 -17.43 -8.61 5.06
C LEU A 122 -18.49 -8.79 3.98
N ALA A 123 -18.30 -9.77 3.07
CA ALA A 123 -19.22 -10.10 1.96
C ALA A 123 -19.87 -8.85 1.32
N PRO A 124 -19.12 -7.81 0.94
CA PRO A 124 -19.72 -6.65 0.29
C PRO A 124 -20.24 -7.10 -1.07
N PRO A 125 -21.56 -6.99 -1.32
CA PRO A 125 -22.20 -7.46 -2.56
C PRO A 125 -21.60 -6.78 -3.79
N GLU A 126 -21.10 -5.54 -3.62
CA GLU A 126 -20.43 -4.79 -4.67
C GLU A 126 -19.15 -5.46 -5.13
N LEU A 127 -18.27 -5.87 -4.23
CA LEU A 127 -17.01 -6.56 -4.56
C LEU A 127 -17.25 -7.90 -5.25
N VAL A 128 -18.22 -8.68 -4.77
CA VAL A 128 -18.55 -9.97 -5.40
C VAL A 128 -19.07 -9.75 -6.83
N GLN A 129 -19.88 -8.73 -7.06
CA GLN A 129 -20.40 -8.39 -8.39
C GLN A 129 -19.28 -7.85 -9.30
N GLU A 130 -18.39 -7.00 -8.80
CA GLU A 130 -17.22 -6.51 -9.56
C GLU A 130 -16.32 -7.65 -10.02
N PHE A 131 -15.95 -8.57 -9.13
CA PHE A 131 -15.16 -9.74 -9.49
C PHE A 131 -15.86 -10.66 -10.50
N ALA A 132 -17.18 -10.77 -10.43
CA ALA A 132 -17.97 -11.57 -11.37
C ALA A 132 -18.13 -10.89 -12.73
N ALA A 133 -18.19 -9.55 -12.76
CA ALA A 133 -18.36 -8.75 -13.96
C ALA A 133 -17.04 -8.49 -14.70
N GLU A 134 -15.92 -8.40 -13.97
CA GLU A 134 -14.61 -8.20 -14.55
C GLU A 134 -14.12 -9.49 -15.22
N GLY A 135 -13.84 -9.41 -16.52
CA GLY A 135 -13.27 -10.54 -17.25
C GLY A 135 -11.82 -10.87 -16.79
N THR A 136 -11.41 -12.11 -17.01
CA THR A 136 -10.05 -12.59 -16.69
C THR A 136 -8.90 -11.64 -17.08
N PRO A 137 -8.93 -10.94 -18.24
CA PRO A 137 -7.85 -10.03 -18.62
C PRO A 137 -7.75 -8.82 -17.70
N MET A 138 -8.86 -8.31 -17.17
CA MET A 138 -8.87 -7.19 -16.22
C MET A 138 -8.24 -7.60 -14.87
N LEU A 139 -8.59 -8.77 -14.37
CA LEU A 139 -8.01 -9.32 -13.13
C LEU A 139 -6.49 -9.51 -13.26
N LEU A 140 -6.02 -10.01 -14.41
CA LEU A 140 -4.59 -10.12 -14.69
C LEU A 140 -3.89 -8.76 -14.76
N ALA A 141 -4.53 -7.75 -15.34
CA ALA A 141 -4.00 -6.39 -15.38
C ALA A 141 -3.89 -5.79 -13.98
N LEU A 142 -4.90 -5.96 -13.13
CA LEU A 142 -4.89 -5.51 -11.72
C LEU A 142 -3.79 -6.22 -10.93
N LEU A 143 -3.63 -7.53 -11.12
CA LEU A 143 -2.57 -8.29 -10.47
C LEU A 143 -1.17 -7.82 -10.91
N ALA A 144 -0.98 -7.55 -12.20
CA ALA A 144 0.28 -7.02 -12.73
C ALA A 144 0.58 -5.63 -12.16
N LEU A 145 -0.43 -4.75 -12.09
CA LEU A 145 -0.30 -3.41 -11.51
C LEU A 145 0.03 -3.47 -10.02
N GLY A 146 -0.62 -4.36 -9.26
CA GLY A 146 -0.34 -4.61 -7.85
C GLY A 146 1.10 -5.07 -7.62
N ASN A 147 1.59 -6.01 -8.44
CA ASN A 147 2.98 -6.47 -8.38
C ASN A 147 3.99 -5.38 -8.75
N LEU A 148 3.68 -4.52 -9.73
CA LEU A 148 4.49 -3.36 -10.07
C LEU A 148 4.55 -2.36 -8.91
N SER A 149 3.41 -2.06 -8.29
CA SER A 149 3.32 -1.17 -7.12
C SER A 149 4.12 -1.72 -5.94
N PHE A 150 4.04 -3.03 -5.69
CA PHE A 150 4.83 -3.69 -4.67
C PHE A 150 6.34 -3.59 -4.96
N TRP A 151 6.75 -3.80 -6.21
CA TRP A 151 8.14 -3.65 -6.61
C TRP A 151 8.66 -2.23 -6.37
N LEU A 152 7.87 -1.21 -6.72
CA LEU A 152 8.20 0.19 -6.45
C LEU A 152 8.32 0.45 -4.94
N CYS A 153 7.40 -0.10 -4.14
CA CYS A 153 7.44 -0.01 -2.68
C CYS A 153 8.73 -0.64 -2.10
N ASP A 154 9.11 -1.84 -2.54
CA ASP A 154 10.36 -2.49 -2.10
C ASP A 154 11.60 -1.67 -2.51
N ARG A 155 11.59 -1.06 -3.70
CA ARG A 155 12.65 -0.15 -4.15
C ARG A 155 12.72 1.12 -3.29
N ALA A 156 11.58 1.72 -2.97
CA ALA A 156 11.51 2.88 -2.08
C ALA A 156 12.06 2.57 -0.69
N LEU A 157 11.66 1.43 -0.11
CA LEU A 157 12.21 0.95 1.17
C LEU A 157 13.72 0.73 1.10
N THR A 158 14.23 0.25 -0.05
CA THR A 158 15.68 0.05 -0.26
C THR A 158 16.44 1.38 -0.25
N ALA A 159 15.85 2.43 -0.81
CA ALA A 159 16.44 3.76 -0.88
C ALA A 159 16.32 4.52 0.46
N ILE A 160 15.18 4.40 1.13
CA ILE A 160 14.91 5.15 2.38
C ILE A 160 15.72 4.63 3.56
N THR A 161 15.92 3.32 3.67
CA THR A 161 16.64 2.72 4.80
C THR A 161 18.07 3.27 4.99
N PRO A 162 18.95 3.32 3.95
CA PRO A 162 20.28 3.91 4.10
C PRO A 162 20.24 5.44 4.29
N LEU A 163 19.27 6.14 3.67
CA LEU A 163 19.09 7.58 3.88
C LEU A 163 18.77 7.89 5.33
N TYR A 164 17.89 7.09 5.95
CA TYR A 164 17.60 7.23 7.37
C TYR A 164 18.86 7.04 8.22
N ARG A 165 19.59 5.94 8.03
CA ARG A 165 20.83 5.64 8.78
C ARG A 165 21.88 6.73 8.66
N GLN A 166 22.10 7.25 7.46
CA GLN A 166 23.23 8.17 7.19
C GLN A 166 22.90 9.62 7.50
N ARG A 167 21.66 10.05 7.24
CA ARG A 167 21.30 11.47 7.31
C ARG A 167 20.39 11.85 8.48
N ILE A 168 19.44 10.98 8.83
CA ILE A 168 18.38 11.32 9.77
C ILE A 168 18.74 10.87 11.19
N ALA A 169 19.14 9.62 11.39
CA ALA A 169 19.51 9.06 12.69
C ALA A 169 20.62 9.84 13.41
N PRO A 170 21.71 10.29 12.75
CA PRO A 170 22.76 11.08 13.43
C PRO A 170 22.28 12.45 13.88
N ARG A 171 21.33 13.06 13.12
CA ARG A 171 20.78 14.38 13.47
C ARG A 171 19.84 14.31 14.65
N LEU A 172 19.04 13.25 14.79
CA LEU A 172 18.17 13.02 15.92
C LEU A 172 18.96 12.75 17.20
N LYS A 173 19.99 11.89 17.12
CA LYS A 173 20.88 11.58 18.28
C LYS A 173 21.73 12.75 18.77
N LYS A 174 21.90 13.81 17.98
CA LYS A 174 22.60 15.04 18.41
C LYS A 174 21.66 16.04 19.12
N LYS A 175 20.33 15.85 19.05
CA LYS A 175 19.36 16.75 19.64
C LYS A 175 18.84 16.29 21.02
N PHE A 176 19.16 15.07 21.40
CA PHE A 176 18.87 14.47 22.70
C PHE A 176 20.18 13.97 23.33
#